data_4257b3c0906c92a44c1e8ef6a65cba9d
#
_entry.id   4257b3c0906c92a44c1e8ef6a65cba9d
#
_cell.length_a   1.000
_cell.length_b   1.000
_cell.length_c   1.000
_cell.angle_alpha   90.00
_cell.angle_beta   90.00
_cell.angle_gamma   90.00
#
_symmetry.space_group_name_H-M   'P 1'
#
loop_
_entity.id
_entity.type
_entity.pdbx_description
1 polymer ?
#
loop_
_entity_poly.entity_id
_entity_poly.type
_entity_poly.pdbx_seq_one_letter_code
_entity_poly.pdbx_strand_id
1 'polypeptide(L)'
;MAKLLAKRLGVMYLDTGATYRSLAYAAVQAALNPITDRHRLAILARRLPLILQPTPEGGLRVKLAGTDVTTQIRTEEVSEAAAQVSQYPEIRAAMVALQRRLARQGVVVEGRDTGSVVFPGAPYKFFLDADPDVRARRRQQELERLYGSRPPLAQVREQLHFRDGLDRHRRVGPLVKPAGAIAINTTHRSAAQVVRLILAHIHRRRS
;
A
#
# COMPACT_ATOMS: atom_id res chain seq x y z
N MET A 1 4.38 -8.48 -6.21
CA MET A 1 5.04 -9.47 -5.31
C MET A 1 4.08 -9.95 -4.25
N ALA A 2 3.56 -9.10 -3.37
CA ALA A 2 2.67 -9.49 -2.28
C ALA A 2 1.42 -10.28 -2.74
N LYS A 3 0.78 -9.87 -3.83
CA LYS A 3 -0.31 -10.65 -4.47
C LYS A 3 0.11 -12.07 -4.83
N LEU A 4 1.29 -12.22 -5.45
CA LEU A 4 1.81 -13.54 -5.85
C LEU A 4 2.13 -14.40 -4.63
N LEU A 5 2.67 -13.80 -3.57
CA LEU A 5 2.94 -14.48 -2.30
C LEU A 5 1.63 -14.97 -1.65
N ALA A 6 0.63 -14.09 -1.55
CA ALA A 6 -0.69 -14.43 -1.00
C ALA A 6 -1.34 -15.59 -1.75
N LYS A 7 -1.32 -15.55 -3.09
CA LYS A 7 -1.82 -16.65 -3.94
C LYS A 7 -1.09 -17.96 -3.68
N ARG A 8 0.25 -17.92 -3.51
CA ARG A 8 1.05 -19.14 -3.24
C ARG A 8 0.83 -19.71 -1.86
N LEU A 9 0.46 -18.87 -0.88
CA LEU A 9 0.15 -19.29 0.48
C LEU A 9 -1.32 -19.63 0.70
N GLY A 10 -2.19 -19.40 -0.29
CA GLY A 10 -3.63 -19.61 -0.16
C GLY A 10 -4.29 -18.66 0.84
N VAL A 11 -3.76 -17.45 1.04
CA VAL A 11 -4.25 -16.48 2.02
C VAL A 11 -4.69 -15.17 1.39
N MET A 12 -5.42 -14.36 2.13
CA MET A 12 -5.86 -13.04 1.68
C MET A 12 -4.65 -12.10 1.43
N TYR A 13 -4.77 -11.24 0.41
CA TYR A 13 -3.89 -10.13 0.15
C TYR A 13 -4.53 -8.82 0.64
N LEU A 14 -3.78 -7.98 1.37
CA LEU A 14 -4.21 -6.67 1.82
C LEU A 14 -3.22 -5.59 1.37
N ASP A 15 -3.67 -4.69 0.50
CA ASP A 15 -3.00 -3.45 0.11
C ASP A 15 -3.43 -2.32 1.07
N THR A 16 -2.58 -1.96 2.03
CA THR A 16 -2.89 -0.85 2.96
C THR A 16 -2.94 0.50 2.24
N GLY A 17 -2.20 0.67 1.17
CA GLY A 17 -2.28 1.86 0.31
C GLY A 17 -3.65 2.03 -0.33
N ALA A 18 -4.35 0.93 -0.66
CA ALA A 18 -5.71 1.00 -1.19
C ALA A 18 -6.68 1.61 -0.18
N THR A 19 -6.49 1.42 1.13
CA THR A 19 -7.36 2.04 2.15
C THR A 19 -7.22 3.55 2.18
N TYR A 20 -5.99 4.09 2.08
CA TYR A 20 -5.74 5.52 1.99
C TYR A 20 -6.23 6.11 0.67
N ARG A 21 -6.04 5.40 -0.44
CA ARG A 21 -6.55 5.83 -1.74
C ARG A 21 -8.07 5.83 -1.80
N SER A 22 -8.73 4.88 -1.12
CA SER A 22 -10.21 4.89 -1.00
C SER A 22 -10.71 6.08 -0.19
N LEU A 23 -10.01 6.45 0.89
CA LEU A 23 -10.32 7.65 1.65
C LEU A 23 -10.12 8.92 0.80
N ALA A 24 -9.00 9.02 0.09
CA ALA A 24 -8.69 10.14 -0.78
C ALA A 24 -9.73 10.28 -1.90
N TYR A 25 -10.10 9.18 -2.54
CA TYR A 25 -11.16 9.17 -3.54
C TYR A 25 -12.50 9.63 -2.97
N ALA A 26 -12.90 9.13 -1.80
CA ALA A 26 -14.11 9.58 -1.13
C ALA A 26 -14.06 11.09 -0.77
N ALA A 27 -12.89 11.59 -0.39
CA ALA A 27 -12.67 13.01 -0.12
C ALA A 27 -12.85 13.87 -1.39
N VAL A 28 -12.26 13.45 -2.51
CA VAL A 28 -12.42 14.12 -3.81
C VAL A 28 -13.89 14.14 -4.23
N GLN A 29 -14.61 13.00 -4.12
CA GLN A 29 -16.05 12.94 -4.44
C GLN A 29 -16.92 13.83 -3.52
N ALA A 30 -16.47 14.08 -2.30
CA ALA A 30 -17.13 14.97 -1.36
C ALA A 30 -16.65 16.43 -1.44
N ALA A 31 -15.86 16.78 -2.46
CA ALA A 31 -15.21 18.08 -2.63
C ALA A 31 -14.45 18.56 -1.38
N LEU A 32 -13.83 17.63 -0.63
CA LEU A 32 -12.99 17.94 0.53
C LEU A 32 -11.56 18.19 0.10
N ASN A 33 -11.01 19.31 0.56
CA ASN A 33 -9.60 19.62 0.33
C ASN A 33 -8.72 18.78 1.28
N PRO A 34 -7.74 18.02 0.77
CA PRO A 34 -6.85 17.18 1.60
C PRO A 34 -6.02 17.96 2.62
N ILE A 35 -5.84 19.27 2.44
CA ILE A 35 -5.00 20.12 3.30
C ILE A 35 -5.84 20.85 4.34
N THR A 36 -6.96 21.45 3.93
CA THR A 36 -7.74 22.36 4.79
C THR A 36 -8.87 21.67 5.55
N ASP A 37 -9.45 20.60 5.00
CA ASP A 37 -10.62 19.92 5.60
C ASP A 37 -10.26 18.79 6.57
N ARG A 38 -9.14 18.90 7.28
CA ARG A 38 -8.57 17.87 8.16
C ARG A 38 -9.59 17.23 9.10
N HIS A 39 -10.45 18.03 9.74
CA HIS A 39 -11.47 17.51 10.69
C HIS A 39 -12.52 16.65 9.97
N ARG A 40 -13.04 17.14 8.83
CA ARG A 40 -14.04 16.43 8.01
C ARG A 40 -13.46 15.14 7.45
N LEU A 41 -12.19 15.16 7.03
CA LEU A 41 -11.46 13.98 6.57
C LEU A 41 -11.29 12.93 7.68
N ALA A 42 -11.03 13.34 8.92
CA ALA A 42 -10.93 12.42 10.05
C ALA A 42 -12.28 11.75 10.37
N ILE A 43 -13.41 12.48 10.25
CA ILE A 43 -14.75 11.90 10.38
C ILE A 43 -15.02 10.90 9.26
N LEU A 44 -14.71 11.26 8.01
CA LEU A 44 -14.87 10.38 6.85
C LEU A 44 -14.03 9.10 7.00
N ALA A 45 -12.80 9.22 7.47
CA ALA A 45 -11.90 8.09 7.70
C ALA A 45 -12.46 7.06 8.69
N ARG A 46 -13.08 7.53 9.78
CA ARG A 46 -13.69 6.65 10.81
C ARG A 46 -14.92 5.90 10.30
N ARG A 47 -15.64 6.46 9.33
CA ARG A 47 -16.90 5.93 8.80
C ARG A 47 -16.78 5.40 7.38
N LEU A 48 -15.54 5.25 6.86
CA LEU A 48 -15.30 4.84 5.49
C LEU A 48 -15.98 3.50 5.18
N PRO A 49 -17.00 3.46 4.29
CA PRO A 49 -17.74 2.24 3.97
C PRO A 49 -16.96 1.42 2.92
N LEU A 50 -15.79 0.93 3.30
CA LEU A 50 -14.85 0.22 2.47
C LEU A 50 -14.99 -1.28 2.62
N ILE A 51 -15.14 -1.98 1.48
CA ILE A 51 -15.11 -3.43 1.38
C ILE A 51 -13.97 -3.82 0.43
N LEU A 52 -13.13 -4.73 0.89
CA LEU A 52 -12.05 -5.32 0.10
C LEU A 52 -12.39 -6.79 -0.17
N GLN A 53 -12.54 -7.15 -1.44
CA GLN A 53 -12.89 -8.49 -1.87
C GLN A 53 -11.71 -9.11 -2.65
N PRO A 54 -11.18 -10.27 -2.23
CA PRO A 54 -10.21 -11.01 -3.03
C PRO A 54 -10.80 -11.37 -4.41
N THR A 55 -9.94 -11.31 -5.45
CA THR A 55 -10.33 -11.82 -6.77
C THR A 55 -9.69 -13.18 -7.03
N PRO A 56 -10.26 -14.02 -7.93
CA PRO A 56 -9.71 -15.35 -8.26
C PRO A 56 -8.24 -15.30 -8.72
N GLU A 57 -7.83 -14.19 -9.37
CA GLU A 57 -6.48 -13.97 -9.86
C GLU A 57 -5.49 -13.58 -8.73
N GLY A 58 -5.97 -13.55 -7.46
CA GLY A 58 -5.20 -13.12 -6.29
C GLY A 58 -5.06 -11.60 -6.16
N GLY A 59 -5.91 -10.85 -6.87
CA GLY A 59 -6.02 -9.40 -6.78
C GLY A 59 -6.95 -8.96 -5.65
N LEU A 60 -7.29 -7.68 -5.67
CA LEU A 60 -8.20 -7.06 -4.72
C LEU A 60 -9.18 -6.16 -5.47
N ARG A 61 -10.47 -6.46 -5.33
CA ARG A 61 -11.55 -5.57 -5.74
C ARG A 61 -11.89 -4.65 -4.58
N VAL A 62 -12.00 -3.37 -4.87
CA VAL A 62 -12.25 -2.33 -3.88
C VAL A 62 -13.62 -1.75 -4.10
N LYS A 63 -14.51 -1.89 -3.13
CA LYS A 63 -15.85 -1.28 -3.15
C LYS A 63 -15.95 -0.20 -2.09
N LEU A 64 -16.47 0.95 -2.48
CA LEU A 64 -16.77 2.07 -1.61
C LEU A 64 -18.27 2.36 -1.66
N ALA A 65 -18.96 2.28 -0.54
CA ALA A 65 -20.42 2.41 -0.46
C ALA A 65 -21.14 1.54 -1.51
N GLY A 66 -20.67 0.29 -1.72
CA GLY A 66 -21.24 -0.66 -2.68
C GLY A 66 -20.70 -0.52 -4.12
N THR A 67 -20.16 0.63 -4.52
CA THR A 67 -19.65 0.89 -5.86
C THR A 67 -18.21 0.37 -6.02
N ASP A 68 -17.92 -0.33 -7.13
CA ASP A 68 -16.55 -0.75 -7.47
C ASP A 68 -15.72 0.47 -7.89
N VAL A 69 -14.67 0.74 -7.14
CA VAL A 69 -13.75 1.87 -7.36
C VAL A 69 -12.30 1.40 -7.57
N THR A 70 -12.13 0.13 -7.91
CA THR A 70 -10.80 -0.53 -8.02
C THR A 70 -9.84 0.19 -8.94
N THR A 71 -10.33 0.74 -10.03
CA THR A 71 -9.54 1.48 -11.02
C THR A 71 -9.41 2.96 -10.62
N GLN A 72 -10.51 3.57 -10.21
CA GLN A 72 -10.59 5.00 -9.88
C GLN A 72 -9.66 5.41 -8.74
N ILE A 73 -9.47 4.56 -7.74
CA ILE A 73 -8.55 4.84 -6.63
C ILE A 73 -7.06 4.79 -7.02
N ARG A 74 -6.73 4.48 -8.29
CA ARG A 74 -5.34 4.33 -8.74
C ARG A 74 -4.84 5.51 -9.57
N THR A 75 -5.69 6.49 -9.86
CA THR A 75 -5.30 7.71 -10.58
C THR A 75 -4.20 8.45 -9.83
N GLU A 76 -3.45 9.27 -10.55
CA GLU A 76 -2.38 10.11 -10.00
C GLU A 76 -2.93 11.06 -8.94
N GLU A 77 -3.99 11.80 -9.27
CA GLU A 77 -4.70 12.72 -8.37
C GLU A 77 -5.06 12.05 -7.03
N VAL A 78 -5.70 10.88 -7.07
CA VAL A 78 -6.06 10.14 -5.86
C VAL A 78 -4.82 9.66 -5.11
N SER A 79 -3.74 9.30 -5.81
CA SER A 79 -2.50 8.86 -5.20
C SER A 79 -1.77 10.00 -4.47
N GLU A 80 -1.80 11.21 -5.01
CA GLU A 80 -1.26 12.43 -4.38
C GLU A 80 -2.09 12.83 -3.16
N ALA A 81 -3.42 12.89 -3.30
CA ALA A 81 -4.32 13.17 -2.19
C ALA A 81 -4.15 12.13 -1.06
N ALA A 82 -3.97 10.85 -1.39
CA ALA A 82 -3.70 9.80 -0.40
C ALA A 82 -2.37 10.02 0.34
N ALA A 83 -1.33 10.50 -0.32
CA ALA A 83 -0.07 10.84 0.31
C ALA A 83 -0.25 12.01 1.30
N GLN A 84 -1.04 13.03 0.95
CA GLN A 84 -1.34 14.17 1.81
C GLN A 84 -2.15 13.76 3.04
N VAL A 85 -3.30 13.09 2.88
CA VAL A 85 -4.15 12.69 4.02
C VAL A 85 -3.43 11.71 4.94
N SER A 86 -2.47 10.94 4.45
CA SER A 86 -1.67 10.01 5.24
C SER A 86 -0.72 10.69 6.23
N GLN A 87 -0.54 12.00 6.16
CA GLN A 87 0.30 12.76 7.10
C GLN A 87 -0.42 13.02 8.44
N TYR A 88 -1.75 12.97 8.48
CA TYR A 88 -2.53 13.30 9.67
C TYR A 88 -2.62 12.14 10.66
N PRO A 89 -2.15 12.31 11.92
CA PRO A 89 -2.17 11.24 12.93
C PRO A 89 -3.52 10.62 13.19
N GLU A 90 -4.59 11.43 13.25
CA GLU A 90 -5.96 10.96 13.51
C GLU A 90 -6.54 10.15 12.34
N ILE A 91 -6.19 10.51 11.09
CA ILE A 91 -6.55 9.73 9.91
C ILE A 91 -5.79 8.41 9.92
N ARG A 92 -4.51 8.44 10.25
CA ARG A 92 -3.71 7.22 10.37
C ARG A 92 -4.26 6.26 11.42
N ALA A 93 -4.65 6.78 12.59
CA ALA A 93 -5.25 5.95 13.64
C ALA A 93 -6.53 5.24 13.15
N ALA A 94 -7.41 5.96 12.42
CA ALA A 94 -8.60 5.38 11.82
C ALA A 94 -8.27 4.32 10.75
N MET A 95 -7.28 4.60 9.88
CA MET A 95 -6.86 3.67 8.84
C MET A 95 -6.19 2.42 9.41
N VAL A 96 -5.34 2.54 10.44
CA VAL A 96 -4.74 1.40 11.13
C VAL A 96 -5.83 0.50 11.76
N ALA A 97 -6.82 1.10 12.42
CA ALA A 97 -7.95 0.36 12.98
C ALA A 97 -8.76 -0.37 11.88
N LEU A 98 -9.01 0.29 10.75
CA LEU A 98 -9.67 -0.30 9.59
C LEU A 98 -8.86 -1.45 9.01
N GLN A 99 -7.56 -1.28 8.80
CA GLN A 99 -6.67 -2.29 8.23
C GLN A 99 -6.58 -3.53 9.13
N ARG A 100 -6.49 -3.36 10.46
CA ARG A 100 -6.54 -4.46 11.43
C ARG A 100 -7.86 -5.23 11.37
N ARG A 101 -9.00 -4.52 11.23
CA ARG A 101 -10.32 -5.14 11.10
C ARG A 101 -10.47 -5.91 9.78
N LEU A 102 -9.87 -5.41 8.68
CA LEU A 102 -9.90 -6.06 7.36
C LEU A 102 -8.96 -7.27 7.28
N ALA A 103 -7.87 -7.28 8.05
CA ALA A 103 -6.93 -8.39 8.09
C ALA A 103 -7.48 -9.53 8.95
N ARG A 104 -7.76 -10.66 8.31
CA ARG A 104 -8.14 -11.92 8.98
C ARG A 104 -6.90 -12.79 9.18
N GLN A 105 -7.05 -13.90 9.93
CA GLN A 105 -5.98 -14.87 10.09
C GLN A 105 -5.43 -15.33 8.73
N GLY A 106 -4.08 -15.38 8.61
CA GLY A 106 -3.45 -15.78 7.37
C GLY A 106 -3.59 -14.73 6.25
N VAL A 107 -3.00 -13.56 6.42
CA VAL A 107 -3.00 -12.46 5.46
C VAL A 107 -1.57 -12.08 5.05
N VAL A 108 -1.37 -11.77 3.78
CA VAL A 108 -0.18 -11.06 3.29
C VAL A 108 -0.52 -9.58 3.16
N VAL A 109 0.16 -8.75 3.92
CA VAL A 109 -0.07 -7.29 3.95
C VAL A 109 1.10 -6.57 3.31
N GLU A 110 0.81 -5.59 2.44
CA GLU A 110 1.82 -4.67 1.94
C GLU A 110 1.50 -3.22 2.31
N GLY A 111 2.56 -2.43 2.49
CA GLY A 111 2.49 -1.01 2.84
C GLY A 111 3.81 -0.46 3.31
N ARG A 112 3.80 0.72 3.93
CA ARG A 112 4.99 1.46 4.37
C ARG A 112 5.35 1.19 5.84
N ASP A 113 4.34 1.08 6.69
CA ASP A 113 4.45 0.94 8.14
C ASP A 113 3.74 -0.32 8.66
N THR A 114 3.50 -1.29 7.78
CA THR A 114 2.75 -2.51 8.11
C THR A 114 3.39 -3.30 9.24
N GLY A 115 4.70 -3.46 9.23
CA GLY A 115 5.44 -4.24 10.22
C GLY A 115 5.93 -3.44 11.43
N SER A 116 5.85 -2.10 11.40
CA SER A 116 6.24 -1.23 12.52
C SER A 116 5.04 -0.72 13.33
N VAL A 117 3.90 -0.46 12.66
CA VAL A 117 2.72 0.16 13.27
C VAL A 117 1.48 -0.70 13.16
N VAL A 118 1.12 -1.16 11.97
CA VAL A 118 -0.17 -1.86 11.76
C VAL A 118 -0.15 -3.23 12.43
N PHE A 119 0.88 -4.04 12.15
CA PHE A 119 1.07 -5.39 12.67
C PHE A 119 2.48 -5.58 13.27
N PRO A 120 2.82 -4.89 14.37
CA PRO A 120 4.15 -4.99 14.95
C PRO A 120 4.47 -6.39 15.48
N GLY A 121 3.47 -7.19 15.83
CA GLY A 121 3.58 -8.59 16.24
C GLY A 121 3.58 -9.61 15.09
N ALA A 122 3.61 -9.18 13.81
CA ALA A 122 3.62 -10.13 12.70
C ALA A 122 4.82 -11.09 12.78
N PRO A 123 4.62 -12.41 12.63
CA PRO A 123 5.69 -13.41 12.77
C PRO A 123 6.72 -13.33 11.62
N TYR A 124 6.31 -12.85 10.47
CA TYR A 124 7.16 -12.70 9.29
C TYR A 124 7.08 -11.26 8.79
N LYS A 125 8.23 -10.58 8.78
CA LYS A 125 8.37 -9.21 8.29
C LYS A 125 9.49 -9.17 7.25
N PHE A 126 9.19 -8.59 6.10
CA PHE A 126 10.14 -8.41 5.01
C PHE A 126 10.18 -6.94 4.60
N PHE A 127 11.38 -6.37 4.61
CA PHE A 127 11.61 -5.02 4.12
C PHE A 127 12.22 -5.13 2.72
N LEU A 128 11.44 -4.72 1.72
CA LEU A 128 11.84 -4.79 0.32
C LEU A 128 12.42 -3.45 -0.12
N ASP A 129 13.62 -3.48 -0.66
CA ASP A 129 14.28 -2.31 -1.21
C ASP A 129 14.72 -2.56 -2.66
N ALA A 130 14.93 -1.50 -3.43
CA ALA A 130 15.49 -1.54 -4.76
C ALA A 130 16.10 -0.18 -5.12
N ASP A 131 17.01 -0.21 -6.07
CA ASP A 131 17.57 0.97 -6.71
C ASP A 131 16.46 1.93 -7.17
N PRO A 132 16.59 3.26 -6.92
CA PRO A 132 15.56 4.24 -7.28
C PRO A 132 15.18 4.23 -8.76
N ASP A 133 16.14 4.06 -9.67
CA ASP A 133 15.88 4.03 -11.11
C ASP A 133 15.13 2.75 -11.51
N VAL A 134 15.47 1.62 -10.89
CA VAL A 134 14.73 0.37 -11.11
C VAL A 134 13.29 0.50 -10.61
N ARG A 135 13.07 1.18 -9.49
CA ARG A 135 11.73 1.45 -8.96
C ARG A 135 10.94 2.37 -9.90
N ALA A 136 11.57 3.42 -10.43
CA ALA A 136 10.94 4.34 -11.37
C ALA A 136 10.54 3.62 -12.67
N ARG A 137 11.41 2.79 -13.24
CA ARG A 137 11.10 1.99 -14.44
C ARG A 137 9.95 1.01 -14.19
N ARG A 138 9.93 0.33 -13.03
CA ARG A 138 8.83 -0.59 -12.66
C ARG A 138 7.51 0.16 -12.54
N ARG A 139 7.52 1.36 -11.96
CA ARG A 139 6.32 2.20 -11.83
C ARG A 139 5.85 2.72 -13.19
N GLN A 140 6.76 3.15 -14.06
CA GLN A 140 6.45 3.57 -15.42
C GLN A 140 5.75 2.44 -16.20
N GLN A 141 6.28 1.21 -16.14
CA GLN A 141 5.67 0.04 -16.77
C GLN A 141 4.30 -0.33 -16.17
N GLU A 142 4.12 -0.09 -14.88
CA GLU A 142 2.81 -0.28 -14.23
C GLU A 142 1.78 0.73 -14.75
N LEU A 143 2.15 2.01 -14.85
CA LEU A 143 1.29 3.07 -15.36
C LEU A 143 0.91 2.81 -16.82
N GLU A 144 1.87 2.42 -17.65
CA GLU A 144 1.64 2.05 -19.06
C GLU A 144 0.62 0.90 -19.18
N ARG A 145 0.72 -0.14 -18.34
CA ARG A 145 -0.24 -1.25 -18.34
C ARG A 145 -1.63 -0.86 -17.84
N LEU A 146 -1.72 0.08 -16.90
CA LEU A 146 -3.00 0.47 -16.29
C LEU A 146 -3.75 1.50 -17.13
N TYR A 147 -3.03 2.40 -17.80
CA TYR A 147 -3.61 3.59 -18.44
C TYR A 147 -3.27 3.72 -19.92
N GLY A 148 -2.45 2.81 -20.48
CA GLY A 148 -2.01 2.90 -21.89
C GLY A 148 -1.06 4.07 -22.18
N SER A 149 -0.71 4.87 -21.17
CA SER A 149 0.20 6.02 -21.29
C SER A 149 1.51 5.75 -20.58
N ARG A 150 2.63 6.17 -21.19
CA ARG A 150 3.96 6.02 -20.64
C ARG A 150 4.55 7.38 -20.28
N PRO A 151 4.40 7.85 -19.05
CA PRO A 151 4.93 9.14 -18.64
C PRO A 151 6.46 9.17 -18.72
N PRO A 152 7.10 10.36 -18.86
CA PRO A 152 8.55 10.48 -18.82
C PRO A 152 9.16 9.89 -17.55
N LEU A 153 10.24 9.12 -17.68
CA LEU A 153 10.89 8.43 -16.55
C LEU A 153 11.37 9.43 -15.47
N ALA A 154 11.83 10.59 -15.88
CA ALA A 154 12.25 11.68 -14.98
C ALA A 154 11.09 12.12 -14.05
N GLN A 155 9.90 12.33 -14.62
CA GLN A 155 8.70 12.69 -13.88
C GLN A 155 8.32 11.59 -12.86
N VAL A 156 8.31 10.33 -13.30
CA VAL A 156 8.01 9.19 -12.40
C VAL A 156 9.02 9.10 -11.27
N ARG A 157 10.31 9.36 -11.54
CA ARG A 157 11.37 9.36 -10.51
C ARG A 157 11.14 10.46 -9.49
N GLU A 158 10.86 11.67 -9.94
CA GLU A 158 10.59 12.82 -9.08
C GLU A 158 9.39 12.57 -8.16
N GLN A 159 8.28 12.09 -8.71
CA GLN A 159 7.09 11.73 -7.95
C GLN A 159 7.36 10.65 -6.89
N LEU A 160 8.11 9.60 -7.24
CA LEU A 160 8.51 8.58 -6.28
C LEU A 160 9.41 9.14 -5.19
N HIS A 161 10.37 10.00 -5.54
CA HIS A 161 11.27 10.63 -4.59
C HIS A 161 10.50 11.52 -3.60
N PHE A 162 9.62 12.37 -4.11
CA PHE A 162 8.76 13.22 -3.29
C PHE A 162 7.91 12.39 -2.31
N ARG A 163 7.25 11.36 -2.81
CA ARG A 163 6.41 10.47 -2.02
C ARG A 163 7.20 9.70 -0.96
N ASP A 164 8.37 9.18 -1.31
CA ASP A 164 9.24 8.49 -0.36
C ASP A 164 9.76 9.46 0.73
N GLY A 165 10.01 10.72 0.38
CA GLY A 165 10.32 11.78 1.33
C GLY A 165 9.20 11.97 2.34
N LEU A 166 7.97 12.12 1.89
CA LEU A 166 6.79 12.21 2.77
C LEU A 166 6.65 10.99 3.68
N ASP A 167 6.82 9.78 3.13
CA ASP A 167 6.69 8.53 3.88
C ASP A 167 7.80 8.36 4.94
N ARG A 168 9.03 8.82 4.68
CA ARG A 168 10.16 8.72 5.62
C ARG A 168 10.12 9.74 6.74
N HIS A 169 9.69 10.98 6.45
CA HIS A 169 9.74 12.08 7.39
C HIS A 169 8.43 12.35 8.13
N ARG A 170 7.37 11.60 7.84
CA ARG A 170 6.11 11.78 8.55
C ARG A 170 6.26 11.47 10.04
N ARG A 171 5.55 12.26 10.85
CA ARG A 171 5.63 12.20 12.32
C ARG A 171 5.13 10.86 12.90
N VAL A 172 4.15 10.22 12.27
CA VAL A 172 3.53 8.96 12.76
C VAL A 172 3.65 7.88 11.69
N GLY A 173 4.22 6.73 12.05
CA GLY A 173 4.42 5.58 11.18
C GLY A 173 5.33 5.86 9.98
N PRO A 174 6.55 6.39 10.19
CA PRO A 174 7.49 6.62 9.11
C PRO A 174 7.86 5.32 8.40
N LEU A 175 8.30 5.45 7.15
CA LEU A 175 8.87 4.32 6.40
C LEU A 175 10.24 3.95 6.99
N VAL A 176 10.24 2.95 7.84
CA VAL A 176 11.47 2.40 8.46
C VAL A 176 11.48 0.88 8.30
N LYS A 177 12.67 0.29 8.35
CA LYS A 177 12.78 -1.17 8.46
C LYS A 177 12.31 -1.60 9.85
N PRO A 178 11.24 -2.39 9.97
CA PRO A 178 10.74 -2.84 11.26
C PRO A 178 11.75 -3.72 11.99
N ALA A 179 11.72 -3.72 13.32
CA ALA A 179 12.51 -4.64 14.11
C ALA A 179 12.19 -6.09 13.72
N GLY A 180 13.23 -6.92 13.58
CA GLY A 180 13.12 -8.30 13.16
C GLY A 180 12.77 -8.52 11.68
N ALA A 181 12.68 -7.46 10.87
CA ALA A 181 12.42 -7.59 9.44
C ALA A 181 13.66 -8.02 8.67
N ILE A 182 13.46 -8.96 7.74
CA ILE A 182 14.48 -9.39 6.78
C ILE A 182 14.50 -8.40 5.63
N ALA A 183 15.68 -7.78 5.40
CA ALA A 183 15.87 -6.91 4.26
C ALA A 183 16.15 -7.74 3.00
N ILE A 184 15.45 -7.44 1.92
CA ILE A 184 15.65 -8.06 0.61
C ILE A 184 15.85 -6.97 -0.43
N ASN A 185 17.05 -6.89 -1.00
CA ASN A 185 17.30 -6.05 -2.16
C ASN A 185 16.70 -6.74 -3.41
N THR A 186 15.78 -6.04 -4.07
CA THR A 186 15.04 -6.56 -5.22
C THR A 186 15.52 -5.97 -6.56
N THR A 187 16.59 -5.17 -6.58
CA THR A 187 17.11 -4.46 -7.78
C THR A 187 17.24 -5.39 -8.98
N HIS A 188 17.93 -6.51 -8.81
CA HIS A 188 18.21 -7.49 -9.87
C HIS A 188 17.34 -8.75 -9.76
N ARG A 189 16.17 -8.67 -9.12
CA ARG A 189 15.29 -9.81 -8.90
C ARG A 189 13.90 -9.62 -9.51
N SER A 190 13.41 -10.66 -10.16
CA SER A 190 12.00 -10.71 -10.57
C SER A 190 11.09 -10.92 -9.36
N ALA A 191 9.81 -10.58 -9.52
CA ALA A 191 8.81 -10.81 -8.48
C ALA A 191 8.74 -12.29 -8.05
N ALA A 192 8.90 -13.23 -8.99
CA ALA A 192 8.91 -14.67 -8.71
C ALA A 192 10.13 -15.10 -7.88
N GLN A 193 11.32 -14.54 -8.18
CA GLN A 193 12.53 -14.82 -7.40
C GLN A 193 12.40 -14.32 -5.95
N VAL A 194 11.88 -13.10 -5.76
CA VAL A 194 11.66 -12.57 -4.41
C VAL A 194 10.65 -13.42 -3.65
N VAL A 195 9.55 -13.84 -4.26
CA VAL A 195 8.56 -14.72 -3.63
C VAL A 195 9.18 -16.07 -3.23
N ARG A 196 10.03 -16.68 -4.07
CA ARG A 196 10.75 -17.91 -3.70
C ARG A 196 11.63 -17.72 -2.47
N LEU A 197 12.38 -16.60 -2.39
CA LEU A 197 13.21 -16.27 -1.22
C LEU A 197 12.38 -16.13 0.06
N ILE A 198 11.24 -15.44 -0.03
CA ILE A 198 10.32 -15.25 1.09
C ILE A 198 9.75 -16.60 1.56
N LEU A 199 9.28 -17.44 0.63
CA LEU A 199 8.73 -18.76 0.96
C LEU A 199 9.78 -19.67 1.60
N ALA A 200 11.01 -19.71 1.06
CA ALA A 200 12.10 -20.48 1.65
C ALA A 200 12.40 -20.04 3.10
N HIS A 201 12.25 -18.75 3.40
CA HIS A 201 12.44 -18.23 4.75
C HIS A 201 11.29 -18.60 5.69
N ILE A 202 10.06 -18.56 5.20
CA ILE A 202 8.86 -18.95 5.97
C ILE A 202 8.95 -20.44 6.31
N HIS A 203 9.33 -21.30 5.36
CA HIS A 203 9.44 -22.75 5.59
C HIS A 203 10.52 -23.11 6.61
N ARG A 204 11.71 -22.49 6.52
CA ARG A 204 12.81 -22.72 7.49
C ARG A 204 12.47 -22.36 8.93
N ARG A 205 11.51 -21.50 9.15
CA ARG A 205 11.10 -21.07 10.50
C ARG A 205 9.93 -21.89 11.06
N ARG A 206 9.34 -22.76 10.24
CA ARG A 206 8.28 -23.70 10.63
C ARG A 206 8.81 -25.09 10.95
N SER A 207 10.02 -25.42 10.44
CA SER A 207 10.81 -26.61 10.80
C SER A 207 11.63 -26.34 12.06
#